data_dfab3a4bc4888a42a6f0248059986414
#
_entry.id   dfab3a4bc4888a42a6f0248059986414
#
_cell.length_a   1.000
_cell.length_b   1.000
_cell.length_c   1.000
_cell.angle_alpha   90.00
_cell.angle_beta   90.00
_cell.angle_gamma   90.00
#
_symmetry.space_group_name_H-M   'P 1'
#
loop_
_entity.id
_entity.type
_entity.pdbx_description
1 polymer ?
#
loop_
_entity_poly.entity_id
_entity_poly.type
_entity_poly.pdbx_seq_one_letter_code
_entity_poly.pdbx_strand_id
1 'polypeptide(L)'
;ERSPDALVGTATSSDERRSMANKPRLIQACVIVAGVLMNLIVGWLALSGGYMVGMAATPGASAFGDVRDMQVTITQVLSKSPAEKVGLMAGDKIEALQTGAQKLEPPLNAENITRFISNHQNESLAVSVLRNGSEKVFVAKPEEGIVSDKKALGINMADVGILQLPPHLALLQGAISAKQVTISTMQGLGI
;
A
#
# COMPACT_ATOMS: atom_id res chain seq x y z
N GLU A 1 50.25 -24.68 42.71
CA GLU A 1 49.13 -23.85 43.17
C GLU A 1 49.07 -22.64 42.25
N ARG A 2 48.17 -22.71 41.21
CA ARG A 2 47.96 -21.65 40.23
C ARG A 2 46.69 -20.89 40.65
N SER A 3 46.87 -19.63 41.05
CA SER A 3 45.79 -18.69 41.35
C SER A 3 44.86 -18.48 40.14
N PRO A 4 43.54 -18.49 40.28
CA PRO A 4 42.58 -18.34 39.21
C PRO A 4 42.26 -16.89 38.80
N ASP A 5 42.99 -15.88 39.25
CA ASP A 5 42.64 -14.45 39.13
C ASP A 5 43.24 -13.67 37.96
N ALA A 6 43.60 -14.35 36.86
CA ALA A 6 44.28 -13.67 35.74
C ALA A 6 43.42 -13.49 34.46
N LEU A 7 42.11 -13.44 34.54
CA LEU A 7 41.24 -13.22 33.36
C LEU A 7 40.16 -12.16 33.54
N VAL A 8 40.34 -11.23 34.47
CA VAL A 8 39.54 -9.98 34.42
C VAL A 8 40.34 -9.01 33.54
N GLY A 9 39.99 -9.00 32.25
CA GLY A 9 40.56 -8.01 31.32
C GLY A 9 40.21 -6.61 31.85
N THR A 10 41.27 -5.89 32.27
CA THR A 10 41.20 -4.48 32.60
C THR A 10 40.76 -3.73 31.37
N ALA A 11 39.45 -3.39 31.28
CA ALA A 11 38.97 -2.42 30.33
C ALA A 11 39.85 -1.16 30.52
N THR A 12 40.63 -0.81 29.49
CA THR A 12 41.53 0.35 29.53
C THR A 12 40.69 1.61 29.71
N SER A 13 41.17 2.56 30.49
CA SER A 13 40.49 3.83 30.79
C SER A 13 40.05 4.62 29.54
N SER A 14 40.60 4.28 28.39
CA SER A 14 40.20 4.79 27.06
C SER A 14 38.86 4.21 26.56
N ASP A 15 38.54 2.95 26.90
CA ASP A 15 37.30 2.30 26.47
C ASP A 15 36.11 2.75 27.35
N GLU A 16 36.35 3.02 28.63
CA GLU A 16 35.34 3.62 29.49
C GLU A 16 34.94 5.03 29.06
N ARG A 17 35.89 5.85 28.56
CA ARG A 17 35.60 7.19 28.00
C ARG A 17 34.81 7.14 26.68
N ARG A 18 34.88 6.06 25.91
CA ARG A 18 34.15 5.85 24.68
C ARG A 18 32.78 5.24 24.90
N SER A 19 32.54 4.64 26.04
CA SER A 19 31.26 4.04 26.40
C SER A 19 30.14 5.10 26.45
N MET A 20 29.04 4.84 25.75
CA MET A 20 27.83 5.69 25.77
C MET A 20 27.24 5.84 27.17
N ALA A 21 27.42 4.85 28.05
CA ALA A 21 26.90 4.86 29.42
C ALA A 21 27.46 5.99 30.28
N ASN A 22 28.70 6.44 30.00
CA ASN A 22 29.39 7.49 30.74
C ASN A 22 29.21 8.89 30.15
N LYS A 23 28.41 9.06 29.09
CA LYS A 23 28.14 10.36 28.47
C LYS A 23 26.96 11.06 29.18
N PRO A 24 26.95 12.42 29.23
CA PRO A 24 25.80 13.17 29.74
C PRO A 24 24.50 12.74 29.08
N ARG A 25 23.42 12.70 29.81
CA ARG A 25 22.09 12.28 29.35
C ARG A 25 21.65 13.01 28.07
N LEU A 26 22.02 14.28 27.92
CA LEU A 26 21.79 15.06 26.69
C LEU A 26 22.45 14.46 25.46
N ILE A 27 23.71 14.00 25.56
CA ILE A 27 24.42 13.37 24.44
C ILE A 27 23.74 12.04 24.08
N GLN A 28 23.37 11.23 25.07
CA GLN A 28 22.64 9.99 24.84
C GLN A 28 21.30 10.24 24.14
N ALA A 29 20.54 11.24 24.59
CA ALA A 29 19.28 11.66 23.97
C ALA A 29 19.51 12.15 22.51
N CYS A 30 20.53 12.98 22.27
CA CYS A 30 20.87 13.46 20.93
C CYS A 30 21.18 12.32 19.95
N VAL A 31 21.89 11.28 20.39
CA VAL A 31 22.22 10.14 19.51
C VAL A 31 20.96 9.34 19.16
N ILE A 32 20.08 9.11 20.13
CA ILE A 32 18.79 8.42 19.87
C ILE A 32 17.92 9.24 18.93
N VAL A 33 17.79 10.54 19.17
CA VAL A 33 17.01 11.46 18.32
C VAL A 33 17.62 11.54 16.91
N ALA A 34 18.95 11.60 16.79
CA ALA A 34 19.63 11.61 15.50
C ALA A 34 19.33 10.34 14.68
N GLY A 35 19.26 9.16 15.32
CA GLY A 35 18.86 7.91 14.66
C GLY A 35 17.45 7.96 14.13
N VAL A 36 16.51 8.45 14.92
CA VAL A 36 15.11 8.61 14.50
C VAL A 36 14.98 9.62 13.34
N LEU A 37 15.65 10.77 13.46
CA LEU A 37 15.65 11.79 12.41
C LEU A 37 16.27 11.27 11.11
N MET A 38 17.35 10.51 11.19
CA MET A 38 17.97 9.92 10.00
C MET A 38 17.02 8.95 9.30
N ASN A 39 16.31 8.11 10.04
CA ASN A 39 15.30 7.22 9.47
C ASN A 39 14.17 7.99 8.76
N LEU A 40 13.70 9.10 9.36
CA LEU A 40 12.69 9.96 8.73
C LEU A 40 13.21 10.60 7.44
N ILE A 41 14.45 11.06 7.42
CA ILE A 41 15.09 11.64 6.23
C ILE A 41 15.21 10.58 5.12
N VAL A 42 15.68 9.38 5.45
CA VAL A 42 15.80 8.28 4.49
C VAL A 42 14.43 7.89 3.95
N GLY A 43 13.42 7.76 4.82
CA GLY A 43 12.04 7.48 4.40
C GLY A 43 11.48 8.58 3.48
N TRP A 44 11.70 9.84 3.81
CA TRP A 44 11.31 10.97 2.96
C TRP A 44 11.98 10.92 1.59
N LEU A 45 13.29 10.71 1.53
CA LEU A 45 14.05 10.60 0.27
C LEU A 45 13.58 9.40 -0.57
N ALA A 46 13.31 8.25 0.07
CA ALA A 46 12.80 7.07 -0.61
C ALA A 46 11.41 7.30 -1.23
N LEU A 47 10.49 7.93 -0.48
CA LEU A 47 9.17 8.31 -1.01
C LEU A 47 9.30 9.32 -2.15
N SER A 48 10.14 10.33 -1.99
CA SER A 48 10.37 11.33 -3.04
C SER A 48 10.92 10.69 -4.32
N GLY A 49 11.89 9.78 -4.19
CA GLY A 49 12.41 9.00 -5.32
C GLY A 49 11.34 8.15 -5.99
N GLY A 50 10.47 7.51 -5.21
CA GLY A 50 9.32 6.77 -5.71
C GLY A 50 8.40 7.64 -6.57
N TYR A 51 8.07 8.86 -6.12
CA TYR A 51 7.25 9.80 -6.91
C TYR A 51 7.95 10.31 -8.18
N MET A 52 9.27 10.37 -8.21
CA MET A 52 10.02 10.73 -9.43
C MET A 52 9.96 9.63 -10.50
N VAL A 53 10.06 8.37 -10.07
CA VAL A 53 10.02 7.21 -10.97
C VAL A 53 8.58 6.88 -11.40
N GLY A 54 7.61 7.14 -10.54
CA GLY A 54 6.20 6.81 -10.71
C GLY A 54 5.75 5.80 -9.66
N MET A 55 4.82 6.23 -8.83
CA MET A 55 4.26 5.41 -7.75
C MET A 55 2.79 5.14 -8.00
N ALA A 56 2.35 3.95 -7.61
CA ALA A 56 0.93 3.63 -7.61
C ALA A 56 0.18 4.57 -6.65
N ALA A 57 -0.86 5.21 -7.14
CA ALA A 57 -1.64 6.16 -6.39
C ALA A 57 -3.13 6.09 -6.79
N THR A 58 -3.99 6.43 -5.83
CA THR A 58 -5.42 6.59 -6.07
C THR A 58 -5.73 8.03 -6.52
N PRO A 59 -6.87 8.26 -7.17
CA PRO A 59 -7.32 9.61 -7.51
C PRO A 59 -7.33 10.52 -6.28
N GLY A 60 -6.79 11.73 -6.43
CA GLY A 60 -6.70 12.69 -5.33
C GLY A 60 -5.59 12.45 -4.30
N ALA A 61 -4.72 11.47 -4.50
CA ALA A 61 -3.60 11.19 -3.59
C ALA A 61 -2.53 12.29 -3.57
N SER A 62 -2.51 13.18 -4.56
CA SER A 62 -1.58 14.29 -4.65
C SER A 62 -2.30 15.60 -4.98
N ALA A 63 -1.82 16.68 -4.37
CA ALA A 63 -2.23 18.05 -4.71
C ALA A 63 -1.40 18.64 -5.89
N PHE A 64 -0.35 17.94 -6.33
CA PHE A 64 0.65 18.49 -7.26
C PHE A 64 0.67 17.85 -8.63
N GLY A 65 -0.17 16.85 -8.88
CA GLY A 65 -0.24 16.19 -10.17
C GLY A 65 -1.37 15.19 -10.26
N ASP A 66 -1.76 14.91 -11.49
CA ASP A 66 -2.82 13.98 -11.79
C ASP A 66 -2.27 12.54 -11.90
N VAL A 67 -3.07 11.60 -11.46
CA VAL A 67 -2.80 10.18 -11.61
C VAL A 67 -3.10 9.78 -13.05
N ARG A 68 -2.12 9.20 -13.74
CA ARG A 68 -2.22 8.73 -15.11
C ARG A 68 -2.49 7.24 -15.17
N ASP A 69 -2.94 6.76 -16.33
CA ASP A 69 -3.15 5.32 -16.60
C ASP A 69 -4.01 4.64 -15.53
N MET A 70 -5.13 5.28 -15.17
CA MET A 70 -6.03 4.75 -14.16
C MET A 70 -6.64 3.43 -14.60
N GLN A 71 -6.53 2.42 -13.76
CA GLN A 71 -7.07 1.09 -13.96
C GLN A 71 -7.77 0.62 -12.68
N VAL A 72 -8.89 -0.06 -12.84
CA VAL A 72 -9.56 -0.66 -11.71
C VAL A 72 -8.85 -1.94 -11.31
N THR A 73 -8.29 -1.97 -10.12
CA THR A 73 -7.55 -3.13 -9.62
C THR A 73 -8.32 -3.78 -8.47
N ILE A 74 -8.42 -5.10 -8.48
CA ILE A 74 -8.97 -5.87 -7.37
C ILE A 74 -7.95 -5.81 -6.21
N THR A 75 -8.35 -5.20 -5.09
CA THR A 75 -7.50 -5.06 -3.91
C THR A 75 -7.65 -6.24 -2.96
N GLN A 76 -8.84 -6.85 -2.94
CA GLN A 76 -9.13 -7.99 -2.08
C GLN A 76 -10.25 -8.82 -2.69
N VAL A 77 -10.17 -10.14 -2.52
CA VAL A 77 -11.23 -11.10 -2.80
C VAL A 77 -11.67 -11.71 -1.47
N LEU A 78 -12.97 -11.68 -1.22
CA LEU A 78 -13.53 -12.22 0.02
C LEU A 78 -13.58 -13.75 -0.04
N SER A 79 -13.22 -14.39 1.07
CA SER A 79 -13.26 -15.84 1.18
C SER A 79 -14.69 -16.40 1.01
N LYS A 80 -14.79 -17.53 0.32
CA LYS A 80 -16.05 -18.22 -0.01
C LYS A 80 -16.98 -17.43 -0.94
N SER A 81 -16.47 -16.36 -1.57
CA SER A 81 -17.22 -15.55 -2.54
C SER A 81 -17.28 -16.20 -3.92
N PRO A 82 -18.24 -15.79 -4.79
CA PRO A 82 -18.24 -16.18 -6.20
C PRO A 82 -16.94 -15.85 -6.92
N ALA A 83 -16.33 -14.70 -6.62
CA ALA A 83 -15.06 -14.29 -7.20
C ALA A 83 -13.91 -15.23 -6.84
N GLU A 84 -13.83 -15.69 -5.59
CA GLU A 84 -12.83 -16.69 -5.18
C GLU A 84 -13.04 -18.02 -5.88
N LYS A 85 -14.31 -18.49 -5.96
CA LYS A 85 -14.67 -19.77 -6.60
C LYS A 85 -14.25 -19.84 -8.07
N VAL A 86 -14.30 -18.73 -8.80
CA VAL A 86 -13.89 -18.66 -10.21
C VAL A 86 -12.40 -18.35 -10.38
N GLY A 87 -11.68 -18.03 -9.29
CA GLY A 87 -10.24 -17.84 -9.31
C GLY A 87 -9.80 -16.39 -9.58
N LEU A 88 -10.67 -15.39 -9.34
CA LEU A 88 -10.24 -13.98 -9.27
C LEU A 88 -9.30 -13.78 -8.05
N MET A 89 -8.33 -12.91 -8.19
CA MET A 89 -7.30 -12.67 -7.18
C MET A 89 -7.04 -11.17 -6.98
N ALA A 90 -6.52 -10.83 -5.79
CA ALA A 90 -5.98 -9.49 -5.57
C ALA A 90 -4.82 -9.22 -6.54
N GLY A 91 -4.78 -8.01 -7.08
CA GLY A 91 -3.82 -7.60 -8.11
C GLY A 91 -4.33 -7.75 -9.54
N ASP A 92 -5.47 -8.37 -9.78
CA ASP A 92 -6.10 -8.41 -11.11
C ASP A 92 -6.57 -7.01 -11.51
N LYS A 93 -6.26 -6.60 -12.73
CA LYS A 93 -6.72 -5.33 -13.30
C LYS A 93 -7.93 -5.60 -14.19
N ILE A 94 -9.06 -4.96 -13.90
CA ILE A 94 -10.29 -5.16 -14.67
C ILE A 94 -10.22 -4.36 -15.95
N GLU A 95 -10.30 -5.02 -17.10
CA GLU A 95 -10.29 -4.42 -18.44
C GLU A 95 -11.68 -4.32 -19.05
N ALA A 96 -12.54 -5.27 -18.76
CA ALA A 96 -13.92 -5.26 -19.23
C ALA A 96 -14.85 -6.03 -18.29
N LEU A 97 -16.10 -5.62 -18.32
CA LEU A 97 -17.20 -6.32 -17.63
C LEU A 97 -18.36 -6.42 -18.61
N GLN A 98 -18.92 -7.61 -18.74
CA GLN A 98 -20.05 -7.83 -19.63
C GLN A 98 -21.02 -8.85 -19.07
N THR A 99 -22.31 -8.73 -19.45
CA THR A 99 -23.35 -9.70 -19.16
C THR A 99 -24.18 -9.90 -20.44
N GLY A 100 -24.35 -11.14 -20.89
CA GLY A 100 -25.10 -11.42 -22.11
C GLY A 100 -24.69 -10.52 -23.28
N ALA A 101 -25.58 -9.62 -23.70
CA ALA A 101 -25.36 -8.68 -24.78
C ALA A 101 -24.86 -7.29 -24.31
N GLN A 102 -24.82 -7.03 -23.00
CA GLN A 102 -24.44 -5.72 -22.47
C GLN A 102 -22.98 -5.73 -21.99
N LYS A 103 -22.20 -4.77 -22.48
CA LYS A 103 -20.83 -4.49 -22.04
C LYS A 103 -20.79 -3.16 -21.32
N LEU A 104 -20.06 -3.09 -20.24
CA LEU A 104 -19.81 -1.82 -19.54
C LEU A 104 -18.88 -0.94 -20.40
N GLU A 105 -19.42 0.22 -20.81
CA GLU A 105 -18.67 1.21 -21.60
C GLU A 105 -17.71 2.03 -20.73
N PRO A 106 -16.56 2.43 -21.28
CA PRO A 106 -15.64 3.34 -20.59
C PRO A 106 -16.31 4.69 -20.23
N PRO A 107 -15.88 5.36 -19.14
CA PRO A 107 -14.71 5.05 -18.34
C PRO A 107 -14.95 3.94 -17.31
N LEU A 108 -14.04 2.98 -17.26
CA LEU A 108 -14.04 1.96 -16.22
C LEU A 108 -13.49 2.58 -14.92
N ASN A 109 -14.34 2.64 -13.92
CA ASN A 109 -13.95 3.00 -12.54
C ASN A 109 -14.68 2.09 -11.55
N ALA A 110 -14.19 2.00 -10.34
CA ALA A 110 -14.74 1.11 -9.32
C ALA A 110 -16.22 1.37 -9.03
N GLU A 111 -16.67 2.61 -9.12
CA GLU A 111 -18.07 2.98 -8.91
C GLU A 111 -18.97 2.46 -10.05
N ASN A 112 -18.59 2.67 -11.32
CA ASN A 112 -19.38 2.21 -12.47
C ASN A 112 -19.44 0.68 -12.52
N ILE A 113 -18.35 -0.01 -12.20
CA ILE A 113 -18.31 -1.46 -12.09
C ILE A 113 -19.25 -1.95 -10.98
N THR A 114 -19.20 -1.34 -9.81
CA THR A 114 -20.08 -1.68 -8.69
C THR A 114 -21.56 -1.46 -9.06
N ARG A 115 -21.87 -0.36 -9.72
CA ARG A 115 -23.23 -0.05 -10.20
C ARG A 115 -23.69 -1.07 -11.26
N PHE A 116 -22.82 -1.46 -12.18
CA PHE A 116 -23.12 -2.46 -13.19
C PHE A 116 -23.42 -3.82 -12.57
N ILE A 117 -22.59 -4.29 -11.63
CA ILE A 117 -22.83 -5.53 -10.88
C ILE A 117 -24.15 -5.46 -10.11
N SER A 118 -24.45 -4.32 -9.48
CA SER A 118 -25.69 -4.13 -8.73
C SER A 118 -26.94 -4.15 -9.61
N ASN A 119 -26.84 -3.73 -10.86
CA ASN A 119 -27.94 -3.75 -11.81
C ASN A 119 -28.17 -5.16 -12.43
N HIS A 120 -27.17 -6.02 -12.44
CA HIS A 120 -27.19 -7.34 -13.06
C HIS A 120 -27.01 -8.49 -12.04
N GLN A 121 -27.61 -8.36 -10.85
CA GLN A 121 -27.41 -9.28 -9.72
C GLN A 121 -27.86 -10.72 -9.98
N ASN A 122 -28.72 -10.95 -10.96
CA ASN A 122 -29.27 -12.27 -11.27
C ASN A 122 -28.60 -12.93 -12.49
N GLU A 123 -27.71 -12.22 -13.15
CA GLU A 123 -27.05 -12.62 -14.37
C GLU A 123 -25.60 -13.09 -14.13
N SER A 124 -25.09 -13.89 -15.04
CA SER A 124 -23.67 -14.26 -15.03
C SER A 124 -22.87 -13.14 -15.68
N LEU A 125 -21.85 -12.66 -14.97
CA LEU A 125 -20.98 -11.59 -15.40
C LEU A 125 -19.64 -12.17 -15.87
N ALA A 126 -19.24 -11.86 -17.10
CA ALA A 126 -17.91 -12.15 -17.58
C ALA A 126 -17.00 -10.95 -17.25
N VAL A 127 -15.99 -11.21 -16.44
CA VAL A 127 -14.99 -10.25 -16.00
C VAL A 127 -13.69 -10.54 -16.72
N SER A 128 -13.28 -9.65 -17.62
CA SER A 128 -11.97 -9.71 -18.27
C SER A 128 -10.96 -8.96 -17.40
N VAL A 129 -9.88 -9.64 -17.07
CA VAL A 129 -8.81 -9.07 -16.23
C VAL A 129 -7.45 -9.29 -16.87
N LEU A 130 -6.57 -8.34 -16.65
CA LEU A 130 -5.14 -8.45 -16.97
C LEU A 130 -4.40 -8.94 -15.73
N ARG A 131 -3.83 -10.14 -15.80
CA ARG A 131 -3.01 -10.75 -14.73
C ARG A 131 -1.63 -11.09 -15.27
N ASN A 132 -0.60 -10.48 -14.72
CA ASN A 132 0.80 -10.69 -15.14
C ASN A 132 1.01 -10.52 -16.66
N GLY A 133 0.36 -9.50 -17.25
CA GLY A 133 0.46 -9.23 -18.68
C GLY A 133 -0.36 -10.15 -19.59
N SER A 134 -1.15 -11.07 -19.03
CA SER A 134 -2.03 -11.98 -19.77
C SER A 134 -3.49 -11.68 -19.47
N GLU A 135 -4.29 -11.52 -20.53
CA GLU A 135 -5.74 -11.37 -20.40
C GLU A 135 -6.37 -12.71 -19.99
N LYS A 136 -7.27 -12.67 -19.03
CA LYS A 136 -8.08 -13.81 -18.56
C LYS A 136 -9.52 -13.39 -18.40
N VAL A 137 -10.43 -14.29 -18.73
CA VAL A 137 -11.86 -14.06 -18.58
C VAL A 137 -12.41 -15.04 -17.54
N PHE A 138 -13.11 -14.50 -16.55
CA PHE A 138 -13.77 -15.26 -15.50
C PHE A 138 -15.26 -14.99 -15.53
N VAL A 139 -16.07 -16.03 -15.44
CA VAL A 139 -17.54 -15.91 -15.40
C VAL A 139 -18.02 -16.19 -13.99
N ALA A 140 -18.55 -15.17 -13.34
CA ALA A 140 -19.07 -15.25 -11.98
C ALA A 140 -20.50 -14.73 -11.90
N LYS A 141 -21.31 -15.34 -11.02
CA LYS A 141 -22.67 -14.88 -10.73
C LYS A 141 -22.72 -14.30 -9.32
N PRO A 142 -23.26 -13.08 -9.12
CA PRO A 142 -23.39 -12.50 -7.80
C PRO A 142 -24.25 -13.38 -6.87
N GLU A 143 -23.79 -13.62 -5.65
CA GLU A 143 -24.49 -14.39 -4.60
C GLU A 143 -24.87 -13.50 -3.42
N GLU A 144 -25.90 -13.89 -2.67
CA GLU A 144 -26.34 -13.25 -1.42
C GLU A 144 -25.41 -13.63 -0.24
N GLY A 145 -25.45 -12.82 0.82
CA GLY A 145 -24.76 -13.14 2.07
C GLY A 145 -23.28 -12.71 2.13
N ILE A 146 -22.77 -12.04 1.10
CA ILE A 146 -21.40 -11.50 1.07
C ILE A 146 -21.37 -10.06 1.60
N VAL A 147 -22.36 -9.27 1.21
CA VAL A 147 -22.60 -7.91 1.70
C VAL A 147 -24.06 -7.83 2.13
N SER A 148 -24.35 -7.18 3.26
CA SER A 148 -25.69 -7.07 3.81
C SER A 148 -26.70 -6.61 2.75
N ASP A 149 -27.77 -7.37 2.56
CA ASP A 149 -28.92 -7.10 1.70
C ASP A 149 -28.68 -6.94 0.18
N LYS A 150 -27.49 -7.32 -0.33
CA LYS A 150 -27.20 -7.24 -1.77
C LYS A 150 -26.42 -8.45 -2.26
N LYS A 151 -26.73 -8.88 -3.48
CA LYS A 151 -25.90 -9.85 -4.18
C LYS A 151 -24.62 -9.19 -4.66
N ALA A 152 -23.48 -9.83 -4.38
CA ALA A 152 -22.17 -9.32 -4.71
C ALA A 152 -21.28 -10.43 -5.27
N LEU A 153 -20.23 -10.04 -5.98
CA LEU A 153 -19.16 -10.95 -6.41
C LEU A 153 -18.15 -11.22 -5.28
N GLY A 154 -18.10 -10.34 -4.27
CA GLY A 154 -17.16 -10.44 -3.16
C GLY A 154 -15.75 -9.98 -3.53
N ILE A 155 -15.66 -8.91 -4.28
CA ILE A 155 -14.40 -8.23 -4.60
C ILE A 155 -14.41 -6.81 -4.04
N ASN A 156 -13.28 -6.39 -3.47
CA ASN A 156 -12.99 -4.99 -3.21
C ASN A 156 -12.10 -4.48 -4.34
N MET A 157 -12.43 -3.30 -4.85
CA MET A 157 -11.74 -2.68 -5.99
C MET A 157 -11.31 -1.27 -5.63
N ALA A 158 -10.23 -0.82 -6.25
CA ALA A 158 -9.81 0.58 -6.19
C ALA A 158 -9.35 1.05 -7.57
N ASP A 159 -9.60 2.31 -7.85
CA ASP A 159 -9.00 3.00 -8.99
C ASP A 159 -7.55 3.31 -8.63
N VAL A 160 -6.63 2.69 -9.36
CA VAL A 160 -5.19 2.84 -9.15
C VAL A 160 -4.55 3.25 -10.46
N GLY A 161 -3.72 4.27 -10.41
CA GLY A 161 -2.92 4.70 -11.54
C GLY A 161 -1.50 5.02 -11.12
N ILE A 162 -0.75 5.66 -12.00
CA ILE A 162 0.64 6.04 -11.77
C ILE A 162 0.71 7.55 -11.53
N LEU A 163 1.22 7.95 -10.38
CA LEU A 163 1.56 9.32 -10.06
C LEU A 163 3.05 9.52 -10.27
N GLN A 164 3.40 10.32 -11.27
CA GLN A 164 4.78 10.72 -11.54
C GLN A 164 4.90 12.24 -11.42
N LEU A 165 5.84 12.69 -10.61
CA LEU A 165 6.05 14.10 -10.32
C LEU A 165 7.47 14.55 -10.68
N PRO A 166 7.64 15.81 -11.13
CA PRO A 166 8.96 16.40 -11.29
C PRO A 166 9.67 16.50 -9.93
N PRO A 167 11.04 16.52 -9.90
CA PRO A 167 11.83 16.38 -8.67
C PRO A 167 11.43 17.32 -7.53
N HIS A 168 11.16 18.60 -7.83
CA HIS A 168 10.80 19.59 -6.82
C HIS A 168 9.43 19.32 -6.18
N LEU A 169 8.44 18.85 -6.97
CA LEU A 169 7.13 18.47 -6.45
C LEU A 169 7.15 17.11 -5.76
N ALA A 170 7.98 16.19 -6.25
CA ALA A 170 8.18 14.89 -5.62
C ALA A 170 8.76 15.01 -4.19
N LEU A 171 9.69 15.95 -3.97
CA LEU A 171 10.22 16.26 -2.63
C LEU A 171 9.14 16.80 -1.69
N LEU A 172 8.29 17.70 -2.17
CA LEU A 172 7.17 18.23 -1.38
C LEU A 172 6.13 17.15 -1.07
N GLN A 173 5.72 16.39 -2.08
CA GLN A 173 4.76 15.29 -1.92
C GLN A 173 5.33 14.21 -0.98
N GLY A 174 6.61 13.87 -1.11
CA GLY A 174 7.29 12.93 -0.22
C GLY A 174 7.27 13.37 1.24
N ALA A 175 7.45 14.67 1.53
CA ALA A 175 7.35 15.21 2.88
C ALA A 175 5.93 15.11 3.46
N ILE A 176 4.90 15.43 2.64
CA ILE A 176 3.50 15.30 3.04
C ILE A 176 3.17 13.84 3.35
N SER A 177 3.57 12.91 2.47
CA SER A 177 3.33 11.48 2.64
C SER A 177 4.07 10.91 3.87
N ALA A 178 5.31 11.30 4.09
CA ALA A 178 6.08 10.90 5.28
C ALA A 178 5.40 11.36 6.58
N LYS A 179 4.92 12.60 6.62
CA LYS A 179 4.14 13.12 7.74
C LYS A 179 2.86 12.30 7.95
N GLN A 180 2.12 12.01 6.88
CA GLN A 180 0.86 11.29 6.97
C GLN A 180 1.04 9.85 7.44
N VAL A 181 2.05 9.14 6.95
CA VAL A 181 2.41 7.79 7.41
C VAL A 181 2.78 7.81 8.90
N THR A 182 3.58 8.79 9.33
CA THR A 182 3.96 8.93 10.74
C THR A 182 2.74 9.12 11.63
N ILE A 183 1.83 10.04 11.27
CA ILE A 183 0.60 10.31 12.04
C ILE A 183 -0.30 9.07 12.07
N SER A 184 -0.54 8.42 10.92
CA SER A 184 -1.38 7.22 10.85
C SER A 184 -0.81 6.07 11.68
N THR A 185 0.51 5.92 11.71
CA THR A 185 1.19 4.91 12.54
C THR A 185 0.98 5.19 14.03
N MET A 186 1.11 6.45 14.46
CA MET A 186 0.86 6.85 15.85
C MET A 186 -0.60 6.59 16.26
N GLN A 187 -1.56 6.95 15.40
CA GLN A 187 -2.98 6.68 15.65
C GLN A 187 -3.29 5.18 15.71
N GLY A 188 -2.67 4.38 14.85
CA GLY A 188 -2.81 2.92 14.84
C GLY A 188 -2.24 2.24 16.09
N LEU A 189 -1.26 2.87 16.75
CA LEU A 189 -0.68 2.39 18.03
C LEU A 189 -1.46 2.86 19.26
N GLY A 190 -2.53 3.67 19.09
CA GLY A 190 -3.37 4.14 20.19
C GLY A 190 -2.72 5.23 21.05
N ILE A 191 -1.78 5.99 20.50
CA ILE A 191 -1.10 7.11 21.15
C ILE A 191 -1.65 8.43 20.63
#